data_edad8117d42080d8e770975ef91c84a2
#
_entry.id   edad8117d42080d8e770975ef91c84a2
#
_cell.length_a   1.000
_cell.length_b   1.000
_cell.length_c   1.000
_cell.angle_alpha   90.00
_cell.angle_beta   90.00
_cell.angle_gamma   90.00
#
_symmetry.space_group_name_H-M   'P 1'
#
loop_
_entity.id
_entity.type
_entity.pdbx_description
1 polymer ?
#
loop_
_entity_poly.entity_id
_entity_poly.type
_entity_poly.pdbx_seq_one_letter_code
_entity_poly.pdbx_strand_id
1 'polypeptide(L)'
;MFFSLAFALFGFQGQITPKLPVRAQAVSGFQKPQRSKQNPNSVWFLPRVSNRSANTKGKVFVIMYHHIREGANPMFRSASKFRQDLENLYNAGFRPVTVTEYVENRMILGPGASPVVITFDDAHPNQFQLRKDGSIDPHTAVGIWSEFSKTHPDFPVKGTWYMLPVMWGQKALREKKVKMILEMGSELGNHTYNHKFLSKQNDEVVKSEIAKMNDLLVKYGIPANMPLCPPYGEYPKNKSLVKSFSWKGKTYNHSSACLAWDAPALSPEDSKFNKYKFERLHGNSYSMGIDYWLARLKAGKVKPYVSP
;
A
#
# COMPACT_ATOMS: atom_id res chain seq x y z
N MET A 1 42.97 7.34 -65.34
CA MET A 1 42.54 8.67 -65.85
C MET A 1 41.90 9.40 -64.71
N PHE A 2 42.54 10.47 -64.25
CA PHE A 2 42.18 11.35 -63.15
C PHE A 2 40.92 12.14 -63.48
N PHE A 3 40.07 12.36 -62.48
CA PHE A 3 39.51 13.72 -62.22
C PHE A 3 39.08 13.86 -60.75
N SER A 4 39.82 14.69 -60.10
CA SER A 4 39.58 15.25 -58.76
C SER A 4 38.63 16.47 -58.91
N LEU A 5 37.60 16.55 -58.08
CA LEU A 5 36.93 17.85 -57.85
C LEU A 5 36.67 18.04 -56.35
N ALA A 6 37.41 18.99 -55.85
CA ALA A 6 37.18 19.59 -54.52
C ALA A 6 35.99 20.55 -54.61
N PHE A 7 35.11 20.54 -53.63
CA PHE A 7 34.21 21.68 -53.35
C PHE A 7 34.22 22.08 -51.86
N ALA A 8 34.23 23.35 -51.73
CA ALA A 8 34.59 24.10 -50.55
C ALA A 8 33.57 24.03 -49.40
N LEU A 9 34.12 24.20 -48.20
CA LEU A 9 33.44 24.51 -46.95
C LEU A 9 32.65 25.83 -47.04
N PHE A 10 31.41 25.80 -46.61
CA PHE A 10 30.76 26.96 -45.98
C PHE A 10 30.11 26.51 -44.67
N GLY A 11 30.67 27.03 -43.57
CA GLY A 11 30.13 26.84 -42.24
C GLY A 11 28.89 27.73 -42.03
N PHE A 12 27.87 27.12 -41.49
CA PHE A 12 26.78 27.82 -40.81
C PHE A 12 26.69 27.27 -39.40
N GLN A 13 27.27 28.00 -38.44
CA GLN A 13 26.97 27.79 -37.03
C GLN A 13 25.60 28.39 -36.72
N GLY A 14 24.59 27.56 -36.68
CA GLY A 14 23.29 27.87 -36.11
C GLY A 14 23.23 27.29 -34.69
N GLN A 15 23.35 28.13 -33.70
CA GLN A 15 23.09 27.78 -32.30
C GLN A 15 21.62 27.44 -32.16
N ILE A 16 21.32 26.15 -31.95
CA ILE A 16 19.97 25.68 -31.56
C ILE A 16 19.92 25.77 -30.04
N THR A 17 19.34 26.84 -29.50
CA THR A 17 18.93 26.91 -28.12
C THR A 17 17.75 25.96 -27.88
N PRO A 18 17.81 25.03 -26.91
CA PRO A 18 16.66 24.18 -26.61
C PRO A 18 15.57 25.04 -25.97
N LYS A 19 14.42 25.14 -26.62
CA LYS A 19 13.20 25.67 -26.02
C LYS A 19 12.79 24.78 -24.85
N LEU A 20 12.78 25.34 -23.64
CA LEU A 20 12.21 24.73 -22.45
C LEU A 20 10.74 24.37 -22.72
N PRO A 21 10.27 23.17 -22.30
CA PRO A 21 8.88 22.79 -22.49
C PRO A 21 7.95 23.67 -21.65
N VAL A 22 6.88 24.07 -22.28
CA VAL A 22 5.75 24.82 -21.72
C VAL A 22 5.29 24.16 -20.41
N ARG A 23 5.26 24.98 -19.37
CA ARG A 23 4.73 24.68 -18.04
C ARG A 23 3.37 24.01 -18.15
N ALA A 24 3.26 22.71 -17.80
CA ALA A 24 1.98 22.03 -17.69
C ALA A 24 1.12 22.78 -16.66
N GLN A 25 -0.04 23.21 -17.08
CA GLN A 25 -1.04 23.79 -16.18
C GLN A 25 -1.42 22.74 -15.14
N ALA A 26 -1.22 23.08 -13.87
CA ALA A 26 -1.65 22.25 -12.75
C ALA A 26 -3.16 22.07 -12.79
N VAL A 27 -3.62 20.83 -12.76
CA VAL A 27 -5.01 20.49 -12.52
C VAL A 27 -5.35 20.97 -11.10
N SER A 28 -6.05 22.09 -11.00
CA SER A 28 -6.53 22.67 -9.76
C SER A 28 -7.63 21.78 -9.20
N GLY A 29 -7.38 21.14 -8.06
CA GLY A 29 -8.39 20.31 -7.37
C GLY A 29 -7.95 19.74 -6.03
N PHE A 30 -6.66 19.68 -5.74
CA PHE A 30 -6.17 19.33 -4.40
C PHE A 30 -5.75 20.60 -3.67
N GLN A 31 -6.65 21.17 -2.88
CA GLN A 31 -6.24 22.15 -1.86
C GLN A 31 -5.39 21.40 -0.83
N LYS A 32 -4.05 21.63 -0.89
CA LYS A 32 -3.22 21.38 0.28
C LYS A 32 -3.83 22.13 1.46
N PRO A 33 -3.88 21.53 2.67
CA PRO A 33 -4.27 22.28 3.85
C PRO A 33 -3.42 23.57 3.88
N GLN A 34 -4.07 24.73 3.86
CA GLN A 34 -3.37 26.01 3.95
C GLN A 34 -2.60 25.99 5.26
N ARG A 35 -1.28 26.14 5.16
CA ARG A 35 -0.43 26.52 6.29
C ARG A 35 -0.88 27.90 6.76
N SER A 36 -1.84 27.96 7.67
CA SER A 36 -2.04 29.17 8.47
C SER A 36 -0.73 29.39 9.22
N LYS A 37 -0.27 30.65 9.27
CA LYS A 37 0.85 31.08 10.10
C LYS A 37 0.40 30.94 11.57
N GLN A 38 0.42 29.72 12.10
CA GLN A 38 0.10 29.43 13.49
C GLN A 38 1.36 28.94 14.20
N ASN A 39 1.48 29.39 15.43
CA ASN A 39 2.46 29.16 16.46
C ASN A 39 3.11 27.75 16.38
N PRO A 40 4.46 27.61 16.38
CA PRO A 40 5.16 26.31 16.31
C PRO A 40 4.85 25.37 17.50
N ASN A 41 4.11 25.82 18.51
CA ASN A 41 3.68 25.05 19.67
C ASN A 41 2.22 24.56 19.58
N SER A 42 1.52 24.69 18.44
CA SER A 42 0.18 24.15 18.31
C SER A 42 0.25 22.64 18.14
N VAL A 43 -0.09 21.90 19.18
CA VAL A 43 -0.43 20.49 19.09
C VAL A 43 -1.65 20.38 18.19
N TRP A 44 -1.51 19.71 17.03
CA TRP A 44 -2.62 19.48 16.12
C TRP A 44 -3.59 18.50 16.78
N PHE A 45 -4.68 18.99 17.30
CA PHE A 45 -5.77 18.13 17.78
C PHE A 45 -6.55 17.64 16.55
N LEU A 46 -6.42 16.36 16.24
CA LEU A 46 -7.32 15.73 15.28
C LEU A 46 -8.75 15.73 15.88
N PRO A 47 -9.78 15.94 15.06
CA PRO A 47 -11.16 15.89 15.53
C PRO A 47 -11.48 14.53 16.13
N ARG A 48 -12.28 14.52 17.18
CA ARG A 48 -12.76 13.29 17.82
C ARG A 48 -13.63 12.51 16.84
N VAL A 49 -13.31 11.23 16.63
CA VAL A 49 -14.03 10.34 15.70
C VAL A 49 -15.23 9.67 16.37
N SER A 50 -15.12 9.33 17.66
CA SER A 50 -16.21 8.74 18.43
C SER A 50 -16.03 8.96 19.94
N ASN A 51 -17.09 8.69 20.73
CA ASN A 51 -17.05 8.75 22.19
C ASN A 51 -16.62 7.44 22.84
N ARG A 52 -16.01 6.52 22.08
CA ARG A 52 -15.47 5.27 22.65
C ARG A 52 -14.32 5.56 23.58
N SER A 53 -14.29 4.85 24.71
CA SER A 53 -13.16 4.91 25.66
C SER A 53 -11.90 4.35 25.00
N ALA A 54 -10.75 4.93 25.30
CA ALA A 54 -9.45 4.49 24.81
C ALA A 54 -9.19 3.00 25.15
N ASN A 55 -8.63 2.29 24.21
CA ASN A 55 -8.23 0.88 24.33
C ASN A 55 -7.01 0.58 23.45
N THR A 56 -5.84 1.01 23.88
CA THR A 56 -4.62 0.91 23.08
C THR A 56 -4.08 -0.53 22.95
N LYS A 57 -4.60 -1.48 23.75
CA LYS A 57 -4.28 -2.91 23.67
C LYS A 57 -5.33 -3.73 22.90
N GLY A 58 -6.34 -3.08 22.33
CA GLY A 58 -7.38 -3.72 21.53
C GLY A 58 -6.87 -4.27 20.20
N LYS A 59 -7.71 -5.04 19.53
CA LYS A 59 -7.38 -5.69 18.25
C LYS A 59 -7.32 -4.68 17.09
N VAL A 60 -6.39 -4.89 16.16
CA VAL A 60 -6.25 -4.11 14.93
C VAL A 60 -6.73 -4.95 13.75
N PHE A 61 -7.59 -4.37 12.90
CA PHE A 61 -8.05 -5.03 11.70
C PHE A 61 -7.03 -4.77 10.57
N VAL A 62 -6.27 -5.81 10.22
CA VAL A 62 -5.38 -5.82 9.05
C VAL A 62 -6.05 -6.66 7.98
N ILE A 63 -6.56 -6.04 6.93
CA ILE A 63 -7.42 -6.68 5.94
C ILE A 63 -6.62 -6.95 4.66
N MET A 64 -6.75 -8.16 4.12
CA MET A 64 -6.05 -8.61 2.93
C MET A 64 -7.03 -8.77 1.76
N TYR A 65 -6.91 -7.92 0.74
CA TYR A 65 -7.63 -8.05 -0.53
C TYR A 65 -6.68 -8.52 -1.64
N HIS A 66 -7.25 -9.18 -2.66
CA HIS A 66 -6.52 -9.56 -3.88
C HIS A 66 -7.20 -8.95 -5.11
N HIS A 67 -8.33 -9.49 -5.54
CA HIS A 67 -9.04 -9.01 -6.71
C HIS A 67 -10.31 -8.23 -6.33
N ILE A 68 -10.45 -7.03 -6.91
CA ILE A 68 -11.74 -6.32 -6.86
C ILE A 68 -12.49 -6.63 -8.16
N ARG A 69 -13.32 -7.69 -8.10
CA ARG A 69 -14.12 -8.17 -9.23
C ARG A 69 -15.22 -9.11 -8.77
N GLU A 70 -16.21 -9.32 -9.64
CA GLU A 70 -17.27 -10.31 -9.43
C GLU A 70 -16.74 -11.76 -9.57
N GLY A 71 -17.39 -12.68 -8.89
CA GLY A 71 -17.14 -14.12 -8.97
C GLY A 71 -17.13 -14.82 -7.61
N ALA A 72 -17.17 -16.16 -7.64
CA ALA A 72 -17.26 -17.01 -6.45
C ALA A 72 -15.90 -17.42 -5.87
N ASN A 73 -14.78 -16.89 -6.38
CA ASN A 73 -13.46 -17.22 -5.84
C ASN A 73 -13.23 -16.52 -4.50
N PRO A 74 -12.67 -17.19 -3.46
CA PRO A 74 -12.38 -16.58 -2.16
C PRO A 74 -11.40 -15.40 -2.22
N MET A 75 -10.59 -15.28 -3.28
CA MET A 75 -9.70 -14.14 -3.48
C MET A 75 -10.41 -12.93 -4.13
N PHE A 76 -11.71 -13.04 -4.43
CA PHE A 76 -12.47 -11.97 -5.08
C PHE A 76 -13.35 -11.22 -4.08
N ARG A 77 -13.35 -9.90 -4.18
CA ARG A 77 -14.33 -9.02 -3.54
C ARG A 77 -14.98 -8.19 -4.63
N SER A 78 -16.29 -8.21 -4.76
CA SER A 78 -16.98 -7.39 -5.76
C SER A 78 -16.80 -5.90 -5.47
N ALA A 79 -16.90 -5.07 -6.49
CA ALA A 79 -16.80 -3.62 -6.35
C ALA A 79 -17.82 -3.05 -5.37
N SER A 80 -19.07 -3.56 -5.41
CA SER A 80 -20.14 -3.17 -4.48
C SER A 80 -19.82 -3.56 -3.04
N LYS A 81 -19.31 -4.77 -2.82
CA LYS A 81 -18.92 -5.26 -1.49
C LYS A 81 -17.71 -4.51 -0.95
N PHE A 82 -16.71 -4.21 -1.79
CA PHE A 82 -15.56 -3.41 -1.35
C PHE A 82 -15.99 -2.00 -0.92
N ARG A 83 -16.88 -1.34 -1.67
CA ARG A 83 -17.48 -0.06 -1.26
C ARG A 83 -18.22 -0.19 0.08
N GLN A 84 -18.99 -1.25 0.27
CA GLN A 84 -19.68 -1.52 1.52
C GLN A 84 -18.73 -1.75 2.69
N ASP A 85 -17.56 -2.38 2.44
CA ASP A 85 -16.52 -2.54 3.48
C ASP A 85 -15.97 -1.21 3.95
N LEU A 86 -15.66 -0.30 3.01
CA LEU A 86 -15.17 1.04 3.35
C LEU A 86 -16.21 1.78 4.20
N GLU A 87 -17.49 1.74 3.82
CA GLU A 87 -18.61 2.35 4.55
C GLU A 87 -18.77 1.75 5.96
N ASN A 88 -18.78 0.41 6.07
CA ASN A 88 -18.92 -0.27 7.34
C ASN A 88 -17.75 0.03 8.31
N LEU A 89 -16.52 0.07 7.78
CA LEU A 89 -15.34 0.43 8.55
C LEU A 89 -15.39 1.89 9.01
N TYR A 90 -15.73 2.80 8.12
CA TYR A 90 -15.86 4.23 8.44
C TYR A 90 -16.88 4.46 9.54
N ASN A 91 -18.10 3.90 9.39
CA ASN A 91 -19.20 4.03 10.33
C ASN A 91 -18.91 3.37 11.69
N ALA A 92 -18.07 2.31 11.71
CA ALA A 92 -17.57 1.71 12.94
C ALA A 92 -16.43 2.50 13.60
N GLY A 93 -16.06 3.67 13.07
CA GLY A 93 -15.05 4.56 13.62
C GLY A 93 -13.61 4.15 13.30
N PHE A 94 -13.40 3.34 12.24
CA PHE A 94 -12.05 3.04 11.77
C PHE A 94 -11.49 4.16 10.90
N ARG A 95 -10.15 4.30 10.90
CA ARG A 95 -9.41 5.19 10.01
C ARG A 95 -8.19 4.46 9.46
N PRO A 96 -7.88 4.66 8.15
CA PRO A 96 -6.83 3.90 7.49
C PRO A 96 -5.45 4.34 7.96
N VAL A 97 -4.60 3.35 8.19
CA VAL A 97 -3.16 3.50 8.45
C VAL A 97 -2.40 2.49 7.59
N THR A 98 -1.12 2.75 7.32
CA THR A 98 -0.26 1.80 6.62
C THR A 98 0.25 0.71 7.57
N VAL A 99 0.79 -0.39 7.00
CA VAL A 99 1.46 -1.44 7.80
C VAL A 99 2.62 -0.83 8.59
N THR A 100 3.44 0.01 7.96
CA THR A 100 4.59 0.63 8.64
C THR A 100 4.15 1.50 9.82
N GLU A 101 3.12 2.32 9.65
CA GLU A 101 2.57 3.11 10.76
C GLU A 101 2.05 2.23 11.90
N TYR A 102 1.36 1.14 11.55
CA TYR A 102 0.84 0.19 12.53
C TYR A 102 1.97 -0.52 13.28
N VAL A 103 2.90 -1.16 12.59
CA VAL A 103 3.93 -1.98 13.26
C VAL A 103 4.96 -1.18 14.05
N GLU A 104 5.10 0.11 13.73
CA GLU A 104 5.99 1.03 14.45
C GLU A 104 5.27 1.86 15.52
N ASN A 105 3.98 1.57 15.75
CA ASN A 105 3.13 2.32 16.69
C ASN A 105 3.14 3.84 16.44
N ARG A 106 3.13 4.23 15.16
CA ARG A 106 3.13 5.63 14.72
C ARG A 106 1.80 6.02 14.04
N MET A 107 0.72 5.41 14.49
CA MET A 107 -0.62 5.66 13.96
C MET A 107 -1.12 7.04 14.40
N ILE A 108 -1.33 7.96 13.44
CA ILE A 108 -1.89 9.29 13.69
C ILE A 108 -3.40 9.20 13.55
N LEU A 109 -4.11 9.14 14.68
CA LEU A 109 -5.55 8.92 14.77
C LEU A 109 -6.20 9.97 15.68
N GLY A 110 -7.40 10.41 15.31
CA GLY A 110 -8.20 11.23 16.22
C GLY A 110 -8.71 10.43 17.43
N PRO A 111 -9.00 11.09 18.56
CA PRO A 111 -9.54 10.42 19.74
C PRO A 111 -10.79 9.61 19.43
N GLY A 112 -10.86 8.38 19.96
CA GLY A 112 -11.97 7.46 19.70
C GLY A 112 -11.91 6.72 18.36
N ALA A 113 -10.91 6.96 17.50
CA ALA A 113 -10.71 6.21 16.26
C ALA A 113 -10.09 4.83 16.51
N SER A 114 -10.36 3.89 15.61
CA SER A 114 -9.64 2.61 15.50
C SER A 114 -8.80 2.59 14.22
N PRO A 115 -7.57 2.05 14.23
CA PRO A 115 -6.82 1.84 13.02
C PRO A 115 -7.42 0.70 12.20
N VAL A 116 -7.47 0.87 10.89
CA VAL A 116 -7.61 -0.23 9.93
C VAL A 116 -6.43 -0.20 8.95
N VAL A 117 -5.80 -1.35 8.78
CA VAL A 117 -4.75 -1.53 7.76
C VAL A 117 -5.36 -2.27 6.59
N ILE A 118 -5.54 -1.58 5.46
CA ILE A 118 -6.06 -2.19 4.24
C ILE A 118 -4.87 -2.58 3.37
N THR A 119 -4.73 -3.88 3.09
CA THR A 119 -3.63 -4.40 2.27
C THR A 119 -4.15 -5.03 0.99
N PHE A 120 -3.36 -4.94 -0.08
CA PHE A 120 -3.63 -5.57 -1.36
C PHE A 120 -2.43 -6.40 -1.78
N ASP A 121 -2.66 -7.67 -2.09
CA ASP A 121 -1.61 -8.59 -2.55
C ASP A 121 -1.63 -8.71 -4.09
N ASP A 122 -0.52 -9.19 -4.68
CA ASP A 122 -0.33 -9.56 -6.10
C ASP A 122 -0.25 -8.40 -7.10
N ALA A 123 -0.61 -7.19 -6.74
CA ALA A 123 -0.61 -6.03 -7.66
C ALA A 123 -1.40 -6.27 -8.97
N HIS A 124 -2.60 -6.85 -8.86
CA HIS A 124 -3.47 -7.12 -10.00
C HIS A 124 -4.00 -5.85 -10.69
N PRO A 125 -4.25 -5.88 -12.02
CA PRO A 125 -4.76 -4.72 -12.75
C PRO A 125 -6.07 -4.14 -12.18
N ASN A 126 -6.98 -4.98 -11.67
CA ASN A 126 -8.25 -4.51 -11.09
C ASN A 126 -8.11 -3.82 -9.73
N GLN A 127 -6.90 -3.73 -9.19
CA GLN A 127 -6.61 -2.90 -8.02
C GLN A 127 -6.33 -1.45 -8.43
N PHE A 128 -5.60 -1.20 -9.54
CA PHE A 128 -5.25 0.14 -9.98
C PHE A 128 -5.01 0.22 -11.49
N GLN A 129 -5.89 0.90 -12.21
CA GLN A 129 -5.74 1.20 -13.64
C GLN A 129 -5.93 2.69 -13.90
N LEU A 130 -5.25 3.19 -14.93
CA LEU A 130 -5.48 4.51 -15.50
C LEU A 130 -6.19 4.36 -16.84
N ARG A 131 -7.16 5.21 -17.10
CA ARG A 131 -7.85 5.36 -18.38
C ARG A 131 -6.94 6.06 -19.40
N LYS A 132 -7.38 6.10 -20.65
CA LYS A 132 -6.63 6.76 -21.74
C LYS A 132 -6.39 8.25 -21.50
N ASP A 133 -7.32 8.92 -20.83
CA ASP A 133 -7.23 10.33 -20.43
C ASP A 133 -6.33 10.57 -19.20
N GLY A 134 -5.79 9.51 -18.62
CA GLY A 134 -4.92 9.54 -17.45
C GLY A 134 -5.66 9.60 -16.11
N SER A 135 -6.99 9.59 -16.09
CA SER A 135 -7.80 9.48 -14.88
C SER A 135 -7.74 8.06 -14.29
N ILE A 136 -8.03 7.94 -12.99
CA ILE A 136 -8.12 6.63 -12.32
C ILE A 136 -9.41 5.93 -12.77
N ASP A 137 -9.31 4.65 -13.12
CA ASP A 137 -10.49 3.85 -13.45
C ASP A 137 -11.34 3.63 -12.17
N PRO A 138 -12.60 4.15 -12.12
CA PRO A 138 -13.46 4.09 -10.93
C PRO A 138 -13.91 2.68 -10.56
N HIS A 139 -13.68 1.68 -11.41
CA HIS A 139 -14.01 0.27 -11.14
C HIS A 139 -12.89 -0.50 -10.45
N THR A 140 -11.72 0.13 -10.26
CA THR A 140 -10.59 -0.47 -9.53
C THR A 140 -10.67 -0.18 -8.02
N ALA A 141 -9.90 -0.91 -7.22
CA ALA A 141 -9.81 -0.66 -5.78
C ALA A 141 -9.45 0.80 -5.47
N VAL A 142 -8.41 1.33 -6.13
CA VAL A 142 -7.99 2.73 -5.95
C VAL A 142 -9.08 3.69 -6.39
N GLY A 143 -9.77 3.41 -7.50
CA GLY A 143 -10.85 4.26 -8.00
C GLY A 143 -12.05 4.31 -7.06
N ILE A 144 -12.50 3.16 -6.58
CA ILE A 144 -13.61 3.04 -5.61
C ILE A 144 -13.26 3.76 -4.31
N TRP A 145 -12.05 3.55 -3.79
CA TRP A 145 -11.62 4.17 -2.54
C TRP A 145 -11.39 5.68 -2.71
N SER A 146 -10.84 6.12 -3.84
CA SER A 146 -10.69 7.56 -4.14
C SER A 146 -12.05 8.26 -4.21
N GLU A 147 -13.06 7.63 -4.80
CA GLU A 147 -14.41 8.17 -4.85
C GLU A 147 -15.04 8.26 -3.46
N PHE A 148 -14.88 7.23 -2.64
CA PHE A 148 -15.31 7.23 -1.23
C PHE A 148 -14.64 8.35 -0.44
N SER A 149 -13.34 8.56 -0.62
CA SER A 149 -12.57 9.59 0.10
C SER A 149 -13.02 11.03 -0.20
N LYS A 150 -13.69 11.28 -1.33
CA LYS A 150 -14.20 12.64 -1.65
C LYS A 150 -15.25 13.11 -0.64
N THR A 151 -16.07 12.19 -0.16
CA THR A 151 -17.11 12.46 0.84
C THR A 151 -16.64 12.13 2.28
N HIS A 152 -15.53 11.43 2.41
CA HIS A 152 -14.94 10.99 3.69
C HIS A 152 -13.45 11.37 3.73
N PRO A 153 -13.10 12.67 3.85
CA PRO A 153 -11.71 13.14 3.71
C PRO A 153 -10.76 12.61 4.79
N ASP A 154 -11.29 12.15 5.92
CA ASP A 154 -10.54 11.49 7.01
C ASP A 154 -10.43 9.95 6.81
N PHE A 155 -10.84 9.45 5.63
CA PHE A 155 -10.62 8.08 5.18
C PHE A 155 -9.92 8.04 3.80
N PRO A 156 -8.71 8.64 3.69
CA PRO A 156 -7.99 8.74 2.42
C PRO A 156 -7.57 7.36 1.90
N VAL A 157 -7.15 7.30 0.60
CA VAL A 157 -6.55 6.10 0.02
C VAL A 157 -5.18 5.86 0.66
N LYS A 158 -5.18 5.24 1.82
CA LYS A 158 -4.01 5.01 2.65
C LYS A 158 -3.94 3.53 3.04
N GLY A 159 -3.26 2.75 2.22
CA GLY A 159 -3.11 1.30 2.37
C GLY A 159 -1.69 0.83 2.10
N THR A 160 -1.49 -0.49 2.20
CA THR A 160 -0.22 -1.13 1.88
C THR A 160 -0.42 -2.09 0.71
N TRP A 161 0.35 -1.91 -0.36
CA TRP A 161 0.24 -2.68 -1.60
C TRP A 161 1.45 -3.61 -1.72
N TYR A 162 1.24 -4.91 -1.52
CA TYR A 162 2.29 -5.91 -1.67
C TYR A 162 2.44 -6.31 -3.13
N MET A 163 3.57 -5.95 -3.69
CA MET A 163 3.82 -5.90 -5.11
C MET A 163 4.48 -7.16 -5.65
N LEU A 164 3.96 -7.64 -6.77
CA LEU A 164 4.65 -8.52 -7.71
C LEU A 164 5.17 -7.70 -8.92
N PRO A 165 6.07 -8.25 -9.76
CA PRO A 165 6.61 -7.52 -10.92
C PRO A 165 5.57 -7.05 -11.96
N VAL A 166 4.35 -7.58 -11.92
CA VAL A 166 3.23 -7.12 -12.76
C VAL A 166 2.85 -5.67 -12.47
N MET A 167 2.98 -5.19 -11.22
CA MET A 167 2.80 -3.79 -10.80
C MET A 167 1.54 -3.16 -11.43
N TRP A 168 0.37 -3.81 -11.23
CA TRP A 168 -0.94 -3.42 -11.77
C TRP A 168 -1.03 -3.38 -13.32
N GLY A 169 -0.13 -4.05 -14.04
CA GLY A 169 -0.07 -3.99 -15.51
C GLY A 169 0.31 -2.60 -16.05
N GLN A 170 -0.12 -2.26 -17.28
CA GLN A 170 0.14 -0.97 -17.93
C GLN A 170 1.61 -0.51 -17.79
N LYS A 171 2.54 -1.31 -18.31
CA LYS A 171 4.00 -1.18 -18.11
C LYS A 171 4.53 0.26 -18.28
N ALA A 172 4.04 0.99 -19.28
CA ALA A 172 4.46 2.37 -19.55
C ALA A 172 3.97 3.39 -18.48
N LEU A 173 3.00 3.01 -17.66
CA LEU A 173 2.39 3.90 -16.64
C LEU A 173 2.77 3.52 -15.22
N ARG A 174 3.66 2.53 -15.01
CA ARG A 174 4.03 2.03 -13.67
C ARG A 174 4.59 3.12 -12.78
N GLU A 175 5.55 3.90 -13.27
CA GLU A 175 6.16 5.00 -12.51
C GLU A 175 5.10 6.03 -12.09
N LYS A 176 4.24 6.45 -13.02
CA LYS A 176 3.12 7.35 -12.72
C LYS A 176 2.20 6.78 -11.65
N LYS A 177 1.83 5.50 -11.75
CA LYS A 177 0.95 4.84 -10.75
C LYS A 177 1.61 4.74 -9.39
N VAL A 178 2.91 4.38 -9.33
CA VAL A 178 3.67 4.36 -8.08
C VAL A 178 3.69 5.75 -7.43
N LYS A 179 4.01 6.79 -8.20
CA LYS A 179 3.99 8.16 -7.70
C LYS A 179 2.62 8.56 -7.15
N MET A 180 1.56 8.29 -7.90
CA MET A 180 0.18 8.62 -7.48
C MET A 180 -0.21 7.94 -6.17
N ILE A 181 0.08 6.64 -6.02
CA ILE A 181 -0.31 5.88 -4.82
C ILE A 181 0.45 6.34 -3.57
N LEU A 182 1.73 6.72 -3.74
CA LEU A 182 2.54 7.31 -2.65
C LEU A 182 2.04 8.70 -2.27
N GLU A 183 1.66 9.54 -3.25
CA GLU A 183 1.09 10.87 -3.02
C GLU A 183 -0.26 10.81 -2.29
N MET A 184 -1.01 9.72 -2.42
CA MET A 184 -2.24 9.46 -1.66
C MET A 184 -1.97 9.08 -0.20
N GLY A 185 -0.72 8.80 0.19
CA GLY A 185 -0.32 8.40 1.53
C GLY A 185 -0.24 6.89 1.75
N SER A 186 -0.38 6.10 0.68
CA SER A 186 -0.17 4.65 0.70
C SER A 186 1.32 4.27 0.67
N GLU A 187 1.62 3.02 0.97
CA GLU A 187 2.97 2.46 0.83
C GLU A 187 2.99 1.21 -0.05
N LEU A 188 4.16 0.85 -0.56
CA LEU A 188 4.39 -0.39 -1.29
C LEU A 188 5.25 -1.34 -0.46
N GLY A 189 4.89 -2.62 -0.51
CA GLY A 189 5.61 -3.71 0.14
C GLY A 189 6.04 -4.78 -0.86
N ASN A 190 6.93 -5.65 -0.41
CA ASN A 190 7.50 -6.74 -1.19
C ASN A 190 6.62 -7.99 -1.07
N HIS A 191 6.18 -8.56 -2.23
CA HIS A 191 5.43 -9.83 -2.29
C HIS A 191 6.22 -10.93 -3.01
N THR A 192 7.55 -10.84 -2.99
CA THR A 192 8.49 -11.67 -3.75
C THR A 192 8.43 -11.45 -5.26
N TYR A 193 9.32 -12.09 -6.01
CA TYR A 193 9.45 -11.84 -7.46
C TYR A 193 8.58 -12.78 -8.30
N ASN A 194 8.53 -14.07 -7.96
CA ASN A 194 7.79 -15.09 -8.71
C ASN A 194 6.66 -15.75 -7.91
N HIS A 195 6.26 -15.18 -6.77
CA HIS A 195 5.17 -15.67 -5.93
C HIS A 195 5.30 -17.14 -5.53
N LYS A 196 6.52 -17.58 -5.15
CA LYS A 196 6.78 -18.96 -4.75
C LYS A 196 6.37 -19.25 -3.31
N PHE A 197 5.99 -20.51 -3.02
CA PHE A 197 5.89 -21.02 -1.64
C PHE A 197 7.28 -21.01 -1.00
N LEU A 198 7.56 -20.02 -0.14
CA LEU A 198 8.89 -19.87 0.46
C LEU A 198 9.25 -21.04 1.40
N SER A 199 8.27 -21.66 2.04
CA SER A 199 8.43 -22.85 2.88
C SER A 199 8.99 -24.05 2.13
N LYS A 200 8.78 -24.12 0.81
CA LYS A 200 9.22 -25.20 -0.08
C LYS A 200 10.56 -24.91 -0.77
N GLN A 201 11.16 -23.73 -0.53
CA GLN A 201 12.42 -23.32 -1.15
C GLN A 201 13.61 -23.46 -0.19
N ASN A 202 14.80 -23.57 -0.77
CA ASN A 202 16.06 -23.38 -0.02
C ASN A 202 16.35 -21.89 0.19
N ASP A 203 17.25 -21.58 1.10
CA ASP A 203 17.59 -20.21 1.51
C ASP A 203 18.05 -19.34 0.33
N GLU A 204 18.82 -19.88 -0.61
CA GLU A 204 19.31 -19.12 -1.77
C GLU A 204 18.19 -18.71 -2.72
N VAL A 205 17.21 -19.57 -2.94
CA VAL A 205 16.00 -19.23 -3.72
C VAL A 205 15.17 -18.20 -2.98
N VAL A 206 14.97 -18.36 -1.65
CA VAL A 206 14.24 -17.39 -0.82
C VAL A 206 14.88 -16.01 -0.90
N LYS A 207 16.20 -15.92 -0.67
CA LYS A 207 16.95 -14.66 -0.78
C LYS A 207 16.80 -14.04 -2.17
N SER A 208 16.92 -14.84 -3.23
CA SER A 208 16.76 -14.36 -4.61
C SER A 208 15.36 -13.81 -4.88
N GLU A 209 14.31 -14.50 -4.42
CA GLU A 209 12.90 -14.06 -4.60
C GLU A 209 12.63 -12.72 -3.92
N ILE A 210 13.08 -12.56 -2.70
CA ILE A 210 12.88 -11.34 -1.91
C ILE A 210 13.76 -10.20 -2.46
N ALA A 211 15.06 -10.46 -2.69
CA ALA A 211 16.01 -9.45 -3.14
C ALA A 211 15.66 -8.86 -4.50
N LYS A 212 15.28 -9.70 -5.48
CA LYS A 212 14.90 -9.22 -6.83
C LYS A 212 13.71 -8.27 -6.79
N MET A 213 12.69 -8.57 -5.97
CA MET A 213 11.54 -7.69 -5.85
C MET A 213 11.87 -6.42 -5.08
N ASN A 214 12.68 -6.52 -4.02
CA ASN A 214 13.17 -5.35 -3.29
C ASN A 214 13.93 -4.41 -4.22
N ASP A 215 14.89 -4.92 -5.01
CA ASP A 215 15.68 -4.13 -5.96
C ASP A 215 14.80 -3.50 -7.05
N LEU A 216 13.75 -4.20 -7.49
CA LEU A 216 12.78 -3.64 -8.43
C LEU A 216 12.02 -2.45 -7.81
N LEU A 217 11.52 -2.57 -6.58
CA LEU A 217 10.78 -1.50 -5.93
C LEU A 217 11.67 -0.30 -5.58
N VAL A 218 12.92 -0.53 -5.18
CA VAL A 218 13.89 0.55 -4.92
C VAL A 218 14.14 1.39 -6.18
N LYS A 219 14.13 0.80 -7.39
CA LYS A 219 14.23 1.56 -8.66
C LYS A 219 13.07 2.54 -8.88
N TYR A 220 11.92 2.29 -8.25
CA TYR A 220 10.77 3.20 -8.25
C TYR A 220 10.75 4.14 -7.05
N GLY A 221 11.86 4.26 -6.29
CA GLY A 221 11.99 5.16 -5.16
C GLY A 221 11.40 4.65 -3.85
N ILE A 222 11.03 3.36 -3.76
CA ILE A 222 10.54 2.80 -2.51
C ILE A 222 11.70 2.56 -1.54
N PRO A 223 11.56 2.91 -0.24
CA PRO A 223 12.59 2.65 0.75
C PRO A 223 13.00 1.17 0.80
N ALA A 224 14.30 0.89 0.91
CA ALA A 224 14.81 -0.48 0.92
C ALA A 224 14.29 -1.32 2.10
N ASN A 225 13.99 -0.68 3.24
CA ASN A 225 13.40 -1.32 4.42
C ASN A 225 11.85 -1.29 4.33
N MET A 226 11.29 -1.89 3.30
CA MET A 226 9.84 -1.98 3.08
C MET A 226 9.21 -3.18 3.81
N PRO A 227 7.89 -3.20 4.06
CA PRO A 227 7.20 -4.37 4.60
C PRO A 227 7.24 -5.54 3.61
N LEU A 228 7.35 -6.77 4.14
CA LEU A 228 7.34 -8.02 3.38
C LEU A 228 6.04 -8.78 3.62
N CYS A 229 5.47 -9.32 2.57
CA CYS A 229 4.38 -10.30 2.64
C CYS A 229 4.82 -11.59 1.96
N PRO A 230 5.15 -12.65 2.71
CA PRO A 230 5.39 -13.97 2.13
C PRO A 230 4.13 -14.47 1.41
N PRO A 231 4.25 -14.96 0.15
CA PRO A 231 3.13 -15.56 -0.56
C PRO A 231 2.47 -16.70 0.23
N TYR A 232 1.16 -16.84 0.07
CA TYR A 232 0.33 -17.86 0.76
C TYR A 232 0.35 -17.77 2.28
N GLY A 233 0.93 -16.71 2.88
CA GLY A 233 1.14 -16.60 4.32
C GLY A 233 2.17 -17.58 4.87
N GLU A 234 2.96 -18.23 4.00
CA GLU A 234 3.94 -19.24 4.39
C GLU A 234 5.35 -18.69 4.47
N TYR A 235 5.93 -18.80 5.66
CA TYR A 235 7.32 -18.37 5.91
C TYR A 235 8.33 -19.41 5.39
N PRO A 236 9.54 -18.95 5.01
CA PRO A 236 10.64 -19.86 4.73
C PRO A 236 11.00 -20.68 5.97
N LYS A 237 11.63 -21.86 5.77
CA LYS A 237 12.14 -22.69 6.88
C LYS A 237 13.07 -21.88 7.79
N ASN A 238 13.99 -21.14 7.20
CA ASN A 238 14.82 -20.16 7.91
C ASN A 238 14.06 -18.84 8.09
N LYS A 239 13.34 -18.71 9.19
CA LYS A 239 12.49 -17.56 9.49
C LYS A 239 13.27 -16.24 9.67
N SER A 240 14.59 -16.27 9.86
CA SER A 240 15.39 -15.03 9.95
C SER A 240 15.36 -14.24 8.65
N LEU A 241 15.19 -14.91 7.50
CA LEU A 241 15.20 -14.31 6.17
C LEU A 241 14.04 -13.32 5.95
N VAL A 242 12.96 -13.40 6.72
CA VAL A 242 11.90 -12.38 6.65
C VAL A 242 12.25 -11.10 7.40
N LYS A 243 13.29 -11.12 8.23
CA LYS A 243 13.78 -9.94 8.96
C LYS A 243 14.89 -9.26 8.19
N SER A 244 15.98 -10.00 7.97
CA SER A 244 17.16 -9.51 7.25
C SER A 244 18.03 -10.66 6.75
N PHE A 245 18.78 -10.38 5.70
CA PHE A 245 19.80 -11.29 5.17
C PHE A 245 20.79 -10.54 4.29
N SER A 246 21.98 -11.14 4.11
CA SER A 246 22.94 -10.70 3.09
C SER A 246 22.89 -11.65 1.89
N TRP A 247 22.91 -11.07 0.68
CA TRP A 247 22.91 -11.81 -0.57
C TRP A 247 23.64 -11.02 -1.65
N LYS A 248 24.60 -11.67 -2.32
CA LYS A 248 25.43 -11.07 -3.39
C LYS A 248 26.05 -9.72 -2.99
N GLY A 249 26.63 -9.65 -1.77
CA GLY A 249 27.31 -8.45 -1.27
C GLY A 249 26.40 -7.31 -0.82
N LYS A 250 25.06 -7.47 -0.86
CA LYS A 250 24.09 -6.47 -0.40
C LYS A 250 23.28 -7.02 0.78
N THR A 251 22.95 -6.15 1.74
CA THR A 251 22.08 -6.47 2.87
C THR A 251 20.64 -6.00 2.58
N TYR A 252 19.69 -6.88 2.88
CA TYR A 252 18.26 -6.63 2.74
C TYR A 252 17.61 -6.70 4.12
N ASN A 253 16.86 -5.67 4.47
CA ASN A 253 16.13 -5.56 5.72
C ASN A 253 14.66 -5.27 5.42
N HIS A 254 13.76 -5.78 6.27
CA HIS A 254 12.33 -5.51 6.13
C HIS A 254 11.79 -4.85 7.41
N SER A 255 10.88 -3.90 7.26
CA SER A 255 10.25 -3.23 8.41
C SER A 255 9.37 -4.20 9.20
N SER A 256 8.75 -5.15 8.50
CA SER A 256 7.81 -6.13 9.07
C SER A 256 7.57 -7.31 8.13
N ALA A 257 6.88 -8.35 8.63
CA ALA A 257 6.36 -9.43 7.80
C ALA A 257 5.00 -9.93 8.32
N CYS A 258 4.04 -10.16 7.40
CA CYS A 258 2.67 -10.57 7.75
C CYS A 258 2.38 -12.03 7.41
N LEU A 259 1.33 -12.55 8.04
CA LEU A 259 0.70 -13.84 7.75
C LEU A 259 -0.61 -13.63 6.95
N ALA A 260 -1.25 -14.72 6.57
CA ALA A 260 -2.58 -14.74 5.97
C ALA A 260 -3.51 -15.63 6.82
N TRP A 261 -3.69 -15.28 8.09
CA TRP A 261 -4.50 -16.02 9.05
C TRP A 261 -5.72 -15.19 9.44
N ASP A 262 -6.90 -15.77 9.37
CA ASP A 262 -8.20 -15.11 9.50
C ASP A 262 -8.52 -14.61 10.93
N ALA A 263 -7.67 -13.79 11.49
CA ALA A 263 -7.87 -13.18 12.80
C ALA A 263 -7.43 -11.71 12.82
N PRO A 264 -8.09 -10.84 13.61
CA PRO A 264 -7.60 -9.50 13.88
C PRO A 264 -6.27 -9.53 14.63
N ALA A 265 -5.33 -8.71 14.16
CA ALA A 265 -3.98 -8.62 14.70
C ALA A 265 -3.95 -8.07 16.14
N LEU A 266 -2.84 -8.30 16.84
CA LEU A 266 -2.56 -7.67 18.12
C LEU A 266 -2.22 -6.19 17.93
N SER A 267 -2.50 -5.37 18.92
CA SER A 267 -1.96 -4.01 19.01
C SER A 267 -0.44 -4.03 19.13
N PRO A 268 0.27 -3.02 18.58
CA PRO A 268 1.71 -2.86 18.84
C PRO A 268 2.07 -2.70 20.33
N GLU A 269 1.11 -2.31 21.16
CA GLU A 269 1.28 -2.19 22.62
C GLU A 269 1.03 -3.50 23.38
N ASP A 270 0.60 -4.55 22.71
CA ASP A 270 0.49 -5.87 23.31
C ASP A 270 1.88 -6.52 23.42
N SER A 271 2.23 -7.02 24.61
CA SER A 271 3.54 -7.65 24.86
C SER A 271 3.84 -8.88 23.99
N LYS A 272 2.81 -9.48 23.40
CA LYS A 272 2.91 -10.62 22.46
C LYS A 272 2.99 -10.19 21.02
N PHE A 273 2.90 -8.89 20.73
CA PHE A 273 2.98 -8.39 19.37
C PHE A 273 4.33 -8.71 18.73
N ASN A 274 4.30 -9.22 17.51
CA ASN A 274 5.49 -9.48 16.73
C ASN A 274 5.34 -8.91 15.32
N LYS A 275 6.03 -7.82 15.03
CA LYS A 275 5.97 -7.16 13.74
C LYS A 275 6.45 -8.03 12.56
N TYR A 276 7.11 -9.13 12.83
CA TYR A 276 7.53 -10.11 11.81
C TYR A 276 6.61 -11.35 11.77
N LYS A 277 5.44 -11.28 12.42
CA LYS A 277 4.46 -12.37 12.44
C LYS A 277 3.10 -11.86 12.88
N PHE A 278 2.56 -10.85 12.23
CA PHE A 278 1.20 -10.39 12.51
C PHE A 278 0.18 -10.99 11.54
N GLU A 279 -1.02 -11.13 12.02
CA GLU A 279 -2.14 -11.78 11.31
C GLU A 279 -2.87 -10.78 10.43
N ARG A 280 -3.54 -11.30 9.39
CA ARG A 280 -4.45 -10.55 8.53
C ARG A 280 -5.74 -11.34 8.34
N LEU A 281 -6.85 -10.64 8.20
CA LEU A 281 -8.14 -11.24 7.86
C LEU A 281 -8.45 -11.05 6.38
N HIS A 282 -9.09 -12.03 5.76
CA HIS A 282 -9.46 -11.96 4.35
C HIS A 282 -10.58 -10.94 4.11
N GLY A 283 -10.40 -10.11 3.07
CA GLY A 283 -11.41 -9.17 2.59
C GLY A 283 -12.48 -9.86 1.76
N ASN A 284 -13.14 -10.88 2.30
CA ASN A 284 -14.14 -11.68 1.60
C ASN A 284 -15.33 -12.05 2.51
N SER A 285 -16.31 -12.78 1.96
CA SER A 285 -17.52 -13.23 2.65
C SER A 285 -17.43 -14.69 3.15
N TYR A 286 -16.29 -15.35 2.99
CA TYR A 286 -16.10 -16.72 3.48
C TYR A 286 -15.89 -16.76 4.99
N SER A 287 -15.86 -17.97 5.57
CA SER A 287 -15.74 -18.14 7.02
C SER A 287 -14.54 -17.38 7.58
N MET A 288 -14.75 -16.59 8.62
CA MET A 288 -13.77 -15.72 9.27
C MET A 288 -13.16 -14.60 8.40
N GLY A 289 -13.77 -14.26 7.24
CA GLY A 289 -13.43 -13.05 6.48
C GLY A 289 -13.97 -11.78 7.12
N ILE A 290 -13.85 -10.66 6.39
CA ILE A 290 -14.23 -9.32 6.90
C ILE A 290 -15.70 -9.27 7.38
N ASP A 291 -16.63 -9.88 6.66
CA ASP A 291 -18.06 -9.88 7.01
C ASP A 291 -18.30 -10.52 8.39
N TYR A 292 -17.63 -11.64 8.67
CA TYR A 292 -17.69 -12.31 9.98
C TYR A 292 -17.14 -11.42 11.10
N TRP A 293 -15.97 -10.77 10.87
CA TRP A 293 -15.34 -9.97 11.91
C TRP A 293 -16.06 -8.66 12.17
N LEU A 294 -16.64 -8.02 11.15
CA LEU A 294 -17.51 -6.85 11.32
C LEU A 294 -18.79 -7.20 12.11
N ALA A 295 -19.38 -8.36 11.85
CA ALA A 295 -20.52 -8.83 12.64
C ALA A 295 -20.15 -9.06 14.11
N ARG A 296 -18.99 -9.66 14.39
CA ARG A 296 -18.49 -9.87 15.76
C ARG A 296 -18.14 -8.55 16.45
N LEU A 297 -17.60 -7.57 15.73
CA LEU A 297 -17.34 -6.23 16.23
C LEU A 297 -18.66 -5.56 16.65
N LYS A 298 -19.67 -5.58 15.77
CA LYS A 298 -21.01 -5.03 16.04
C LYS A 298 -21.67 -5.71 17.25
N ALA A 299 -21.45 -7.02 17.43
CA ALA A 299 -21.95 -7.78 18.58
C ALA A 299 -21.12 -7.60 19.86
N GLY A 300 -20.10 -6.73 19.88
CA GLY A 300 -19.20 -6.51 21.02
C GLY A 300 -18.29 -7.69 21.39
N LYS A 301 -18.21 -8.71 20.51
CA LYS A 301 -17.38 -9.92 20.72
C LYS A 301 -15.91 -9.73 20.36
N VAL A 302 -15.55 -8.58 19.78
CA VAL A 302 -14.19 -8.14 19.51
C VAL A 302 -14.03 -6.73 20.04
N LYS A 303 -13.00 -6.52 20.83
CA LYS A 303 -12.65 -5.18 21.34
C LYS A 303 -11.53 -4.61 20.44
N PRO A 304 -11.82 -3.61 19.61
CA PRO A 304 -10.80 -3.02 18.75
C PRO A 304 -9.84 -2.11 19.54
N TYR A 305 -8.67 -1.84 18.96
CA TYR A 305 -7.88 -0.70 19.38
C TYR A 305 -8.73 0.57 19.27
N VAL A 306 -8.63 1.45 20.26
CA VAL A 306 -9.28 2.76 20.27
C VAL A 306 -8.26 3.79 20.72
N SER A 307 -8.01 4.79 19.88
CA SER A 307 -7.10 5.91 20.16
C SER A 307 -7.57 6.73 21.36
N PRO A 308 -6.67 7.16 22.25
CA PRO A 308 -6.95 8.07 23.36
C PRO A 308 -7.40 9.45 22.92
#